data_7ebf55bb3ecc5b6582744abb3894f637
#
_entry.id   7ebf55bb3ecc5b6582744abb3894f637
#
_cell.length_a   1.000
_cell.length_b   1.000
_cell.length_c   1.000
_cell.angle_alpha   90.00
_cell.angle_beta   90.00
_cell.angle_gamma   90.00
#
_symmetry.space_group_name_H-M   'P 1'
#
loop_
_entity.id
_entity.type
_entity.pdbx_description
1 polymer ?
#
loop_
_entity_poly.entity_id
_entity_poly.type
_entity_poly.pdbx_seq_one_letter_code
_entity_poly.pdbx_strand_id
1 'polypeptide(L)'
;MKTSFLGRSLSFAGLALALITLVGCKSSSKSSILQQSAIGKPGELMLVMDKQYFETPMALALYDLLEQDAPALPQAEPSLRISRVPTSSFTGNLQTVRNVFRLEVDQDRFTKTSLKYSYDDYAKGQLVVRLTSPSQDSVLRYIKDRGEAIMNTILRHELFLFGESVSKVYSQQAMELVDSVFGYRFNVPQDIRSRKLGKNFLWMSNASMRSRHDILVYTFPYESKADLGLDVLVRKRDSV
;
A
#
# COMPACT_ATOMS: atom_id res chain seq x y z
N MET A 1 73.09 -46.38 10.72
CA MET A 1 72.36 -45.33 11.53
C MET A 1 71.68 -44.39 10.55
N LYS A 2 70.37 -44.64 10.36
CA LYS A 2 69.49 -43.72 9.61
C LYS A 2 68.16 -43.66 10.42
N THR A 3 67.92 -42.56 11.10
CA THR A 3 66.68 -42.31 11.83
C THR A 3 66.03 -41.04 11.29
N SER A 4 64.90 -41.23 10.66
CA SER A 4 63.60 -40.59 10.76
C SER A 4 63.56 -39.04 10.76
N PHE A 5 63.19 -38.56 9.58
CA PHE A 5 62.69 -37.20 9.37
C PHE A 5 61.27 -37.29 8.77
N LEU A 6 60.31 -37.85 9.47
CA LEU A 6 58.91 -38.01 8.95
C LEU A 6 57.82 -37.65 9.96
N GLY A 7 58.15 -36.87 10.99
CA GLY A 7 57.17 -36.61 12.08
C GLY A 7 56.65 -35.19 12.24
N ARG A 8 57.07 -34.19 11.43
CA ARG A 8 56.74 -32.78 11.68
C ARG A 8 55.85 -32.07 10.63
N SER A 9 55.54 -32.71 9.53
CA SER A 9 54.71 -32.10 8.46
C SER A 9 53.20 -32.36 8.59
N LEU A 10 52.76 -33.34 9.40
CA LEU A 10 51.32 -33.63 9.57
C LEU A 10 50.62 -32.71 10.56
N SER A 11 51.33 -32.06 11.48
CA SER A 11 50.68 -31.19 12.49
C SER A 11 50.27 -29.80 11.96
N PHE A 12 50.89 -29.33 10.91
CA PHE A 12 50.55 -28.02 10.31
C PHE A 12 49.37 -28.11 9.32
N ALA A 13 49.14 -29.24 8.66
CA ALA A 13 48.03 -29.42 7.76
C ALA A 13 46.67 -29.54 8.52
N GLY A 14 46.68 -30.13 9.71
CA GLY A 14 45.47 -30.23 10.56
C GLY A 14 45.01 -28.89 11.14
N LEU A 15 45.94 -27.99 11.45
CA LEU A 15 45.61 -26.68 12.01
C LEU A 15 45.10 -25.70 10.95
N ALA A 16 45.53 -25.80 9.70
CA ALA A 16 45.05 -24.97 8.59
C ALA A 16 43.64 -25.36 8.15
N LEU A 17 43.25 -26.64 8.27
CA LEU A 17 41.90 -27.11 7.93
C LEU A 17 40.85 -26.75 8.97
N ALA A 18 41.27 -26.58 10.23
CA ALA A 18 40.35 -26.18 11.33
C ALA A 18 39.99 -24.68 11.33
N LEU A 19 40.79 -23.82 10.67
CA LEU A 19 40.54 -22.37 10.57
C LEU A 19 39.57 -21.98 9.43
N ILE A 20 39.30 -22.88 8.48
CA ILE A 20 38.43 -22.57 7.33
C ILE A 20 36.91 -22.77 7.68
N THR A 21 36.59 -23.42 8.78
CA THR A 21 35.18 -23.68 9.17
C THR A 21 34.52 -22.56 9.98
N LEU A 22 35.21 -21.44 10.28
CA LEU A 22 34.67 -20.34 11.08
C LEU A 22 34.26 -19.10 10.26
N VAL A 23 34.32 -19.15 8.92
CA VAL A 23 33.66 -18.16 8.09
C VAL A 23 32.22 -18.60 7.89
N GLY A 24 31.45 -18.61 8.98
CA GLY A 24 30.01 -18.67 8.94
C GLY A 24 29.50 -17.43 8.21
N CYS A 25 29.07 -17.58 6.98
CA CYS A 25 28.31 -16.57 6.29
C CYS A 25 27.14 -16.11 7.18
N LYS A 26 27.27 -14.93 7.77
CA LYS A 26 26.09 -14.15 8.16
C LYS A 26 25.40 -13.71 6.85
N SER A 27 24.74 -14.62 6.16
CA SER A 27 23.75 -14.24 5.19
C SER A 27 22.52 -13.82 5.97
N SER A 28 22.41 -12.54 6.27
CA SER A 28 21.14 -11.92 6.60
C SER A 28 20.30 -11.78 5.31
N SER A 29 20.12 -12.86 4.60
CA SER A 29 19.03 -12.98 3.64
C SER A 29 17.77 -13.20 4.48
N LYS A 30 17.05 -12.12 4.78
CA LYS A 30 15.62 -12.21 5.05
C LYS A 30 15.05 -12.98 3.86
N SER A 31 14.75 -14.26 4.03
CA SER A 31 14.17 -15.06 2.98
C SER A 31 12.78 -14.52 2.69
N SER A 32 12.67 -13.71 1.65
CA SER A 32 11.40 -13.17 1.13
C SER A 32 10.42 -14.27 0.70
N ILE A 33 10.88 -15.52 0.72
CA ILE A 33 10.14 -16.69 0.25
C ILE A 33 9.05 -17.15 1.24
N LEU A 34 9.13 -16.76 2.51
CA LEU A 34 8.19 -17.20 3.55
C LEU A 34 7.38 -16.07 4.19
N GLN A 35 7.49 -14.84 3.69
CA GLN A 35 6.70 -13.74 4.21
C GLN A 35 5.25 -13.89 3.77
N GLN A 36 4.32 -14.00 4.74
CA GLN A 36 2.88 -14.07 4.45
C GLN A 36 2.41 -12.79 3.75
N SER A 37 1.35 -12.91 2.94
CA SER A 37 0.70 -11.75 2.33
C SER A 37 0.01 -10.89 3.40
N ALA A 38 0.03 -9.58 3.19
CA ALA A 38 -0.70 -8.65 4.04
C ALA A 38 -2.20 -8.96 4.01
N ILE A 39 -2.84 -8.84 5.17
CA ILE A 39 -4.27 -9.09 5.37
C ILE A 39 -5.06 -7.78 5.42
N GLY A 40 -6.37 -7.86 5.21
CA GLY A 40 -7.29 -6.71 5.22
C GLY A 40 -7.84 -6.39 3.83
N LYS A 41 -8.90 -5.59 3.82
CA LYS A 41 -9.57 -5.17 2.58
C LYS A 41 -8.89 -3.93 1.99
N PRO A 42 -9.03 -3.68 0.68
CA PRO A 42 -8.63 -2.41 0.09
C PRO A 42 -9.24 -1.21 0.84
N GLY A 43 -8.44 -0.18 1.04
CA GLY A 43 -8.85 1.04 1.76
C GLY A 43 -8.94 0.90 3.28
N GLU A 44 -8.61 -0.26 3.88
CA GLU A 44 -8.47 -0.37 5.33
C GLU A 44 -7.07 0.08 5.77
N LEU A 45 -7.02 0.86 6.86
CA LEU A 45 -5.79 1.35 7.46
C LEU A 45 -5.83 1.16 8.98
N MET A 46 -4.76 0.65 9.54
CA MET A 46 -4.59 0.57 10.98
C MET A 46 -3.76 1.75 11.49
N LEU A 47 -4.39 2.58 12.31
CA LEU A 47 -3.75 3.72 12.96
C LEU A 47 -3.26 3.30 14.35
N VAL A 48 -1.95 3.33 14.53
CA VAL A 48 -1.27 2.90 15.74
C VAL A 48 -0.67 4.10 16.45
N MET A 49 -1.12 4.39 17.66
CA MET A 49 -0.57 5.44 18.53
C MET A 49 -0.84 5.12 19.99
N ASP A 50 -0.22 5.84 20.91
CA ASP A 50 -0.49 5.65 22.34
C ASP A 50 -1.93 6.06 22.67
N LYS A 51 -2.59 5.24 23.50
CA LYS A 51 -4.01 5.39 23.85
C LYS A 51 -4.35 6.79 24.41
N GLN A 52 -3.41 7.40 25.13
CA GLN A 52 -3.58 8.75 25.67
C GLN A 52 -3.87 9.82 24.61
N TYR A 53 -3.52 9.57 23.34
CA TYR A 53 -3.73 10.54 22.25
C TYR A 53 -5.06 10.37 21.52
N PHE A 54 -5.82 9.28 21.71
CA PHE A 54 -6.98 8.93 20.88
C PHE A 54 -8.05 10.01 20.78
N GLU A 55 -8.23 10.81 21.81
CA GLU A 55 -9.26 11.87 21.88
C GLU A 55 -8.65 13.28 21.86
N THR A 56 -7.37 13.39 21.49
CA THR A 56 -6.72 14.73 21.42
C THR A 56 -7.03 15.41 20.09
N PRO A 57 -6.97 16.77 20.04
CA PRO A 57 -7.16 17.52 18.80
C PRO A 57 -6.23 17.05 17.67
N MET A 58 -5.01 16.61 18.00
CA MET A 58 -4.07 16.05 17.05
C MET A 58 -4.60 14.76 16.41
N ALA A 59 -5.13 13.84 17.21
CA ALA A 59 -5.67 12.59 16.71
C ALA A 59 -6.94 12.81 15.88
N LEU A 60 -7.83 13.71 16.33
CA LEU A 60 -9.04 14.08 15.58
C LEU A 60 -8.67 14.65 14.19
N ALA A 61 -7.70 15.55 14.11
CA ALA A 61 -7.23 16.08 12.83
C ALA A 61 -6.62 14.99 11.92
N LEU A 62 -5.97 13.99 12.51
CA LEU A 62 -5.45 12.85 11.75
C LEU A 62 -6.58 11.94 11.26
N TYR A 63 -7.64 11.73 12.06
CA TYR A 63 -8.83 10.99 11.64
C TYR A 63 -9.52 11.70 10.47
N ASP A 64 -9.77 13.00 10.60
CA ASP A 64 -10.39 13.82 9.54
C ASP A 64 -9.59 13.75 8.24
N LEU A 65 -8.26 13.78 8.32
CA LEU A 65 -7.39 13.62 7.16
C LEU A 65 -7.53 12.23 6.51
N LEU A 66 -7.46 11.17 7.31
CA LEU A 66 -7.40 9.80 6.79
C LEU A 66 -8.77 9.29 6.32
N GLU A 67 -9.86 9.75 6.95
CA GLU A 67 -11.24 9.39 6.60
C GLU A 67 -11.93 10.44 5.73
N GLN A 68 -11.18 11.40 5.18
CA GLN A 68 -11.78 12.38 4.26
C GLN A 68 -12.51 11.68 3.11
N ASP A 69 -13.59 12.29 2.66
CA ASP A 69 -14.41 11.71 1.60
C ASP A 69 -13.64 11.53 0.29
N ALA A 70 -13.87 10.42 -0.36
CA ALA A 70 -13.35 10.20 -1.71
C ALA A 70 -14.01 11.20 -2.67
N PRO A 71 -13.21 11.94 -3.47
CA PRO A 71 -13.74 13.00 -4.30
C PRO A 71 -14.64 12.42 -5.42
N ALA A 72 -15.64 13.22 -5.80
CA ALA A 72 -16.50 12.95 -6.95
C ALA A 72 -17.43 11.72 -6.84
N LEU A 73 -17.62 11.16 -5.66
CA LEU A 73 -18.64 10.12 -5.46
C LEU A 73 -20.03 10.76 -5.29
N PRO A 74 -21.12 10.10 -5.77
CA PRO A 74 -22.49 10.58 -5.58
C PRO A 74 -22.92 10.61 -4.11
N GLN A 75 -22.34 9.75 -3.30
CA GLN A 75 -22.53 9.69 -1.85
C GLN A 75 -21.17 9.86 -1.16
N ALA A 76 -21.17 10.52 -0.01
CA ALA A 76 -19.97 10.67 0.80
C ALA A 76 -19.52 9.29 1.30
N GLU A 77 -18.33 8.90 0.91
CA GLU A 77 -17.68 7.66 1.34
C GLU A 77 -16.23 7.97 1.75
N PRO A 78 -15.77 7.48 2.90
CA PRO A 78 -14.41 7.74 3.34
C PRO A 78 -13.39 7.09 2.39
N SER A 79 -12.34 7.84 2.07
CA SER A 79 -11.23 7.34 1.25
C SER A 79 -10.53 6.15 1.91
N LEU A 80 -10.41 6.16 3.24
CA LEU A 80 -9.87 5.07 4.04
C LEU A 80 -10.79 4.78 5.22
N ARG A 81 -10.88 3.53 5.61
CA ARG A 81 -11.53 3.07 6.85
C ARG A 81 -10.47 2.79 7.89
N ILE A 82 -10.44 3.56 8.95
CA ILE A 82 -9.41 3.43 9.98
C ILE A 82 -9.86 2.55 11.15
N SER A 83 -8.92 1.73 11.63
CA SER A 83 -9.02 1.02 12.91
C SER A 83 -7.96 1.56 13.84
N ARG A 84 -8.33 1.96 15.07
CA ARG A 84 -7.42 2.57 16.06
C ARG A 84 -6.88 1.49 16.99
N VAL A 85 -5.56 1.41 17.12
CA VAL A 85 -4.90 0.40 17.93
C VAL A 85 -3.85 1.07 18.82
N PRO A 86 -3.87 0.83 20.16
CA PRO A 86 -2.81 1.28 21.02
C PRO A 86 -1.45 0.68 20.64
N THR A 87 -0.38 1.45 20.75
CA THR A 87 1.00 0.98 20.46
C THR A 87 1.30 -0.33 21.20
N SER A 88 0.85 -0.48 22.45
CA SER A 88 1.06 -1.68 23.26
C SER A 88 0.35 -2.93 22.73
N SER A 89 -0.72 -2.76 21.95
CA SER A 89 -1.51 -3.86 21.37
C SER A 89 -1.10 -4.20 19.95
N PHE A 90 -0.21 -3.44 19.33
CA PHE A 90 0.23 -3.64 17.95
C PHE A 90 1.24 -4.79 17.84
N THR A 91 0.74 -6.03 17.92
CA THR A 91 1.53 -7.26 17.91
C THR A 91 0.86 -8.35 17.07
N GLY A 92 1.62 -9.38 16.67
CA GLY A 92 1.09 -10.56 16.00
C GLY A 92 0.38 -10.23 14.69
N ASN A 93 -0.85 -10.71 14.52
CA ASN A 93 -1.63 -10.52 13.29
C ASN A 93 -1.95 -9.05 12.97
N LEU A 94 -2.01 -8.18 13.99
CA LEU A 94 -2.23 -6.76 13.77
C LEU A 94 -1.07 -6.10 13.02
N GLN A 95 0.13 -6.67 13.11
CA GLN A 95 1.29 -6.18 12.35
C GLN A 95 1.23 -6.51 10.87
N THR A 96 0.44 -7.50 10.47
CA THR A 96 0.40 -8.00 9.10
C THR A 96 -0.70 -7.36 8.22
N VAL A 97 -1.41 -6.36 8.74
CA VAL A 97 -2.41 -5.62 7.95
C VAL A 97 -1.75 -4.81 6.84
N ARG A 98 -2.47 -4.61 5.73
CA ARG A 98 -1.90 -4.04 4.50
C ARG A 98 -1.46 -2.58 4.60
N ASN A 99 -2.16 -1.75 5.38
CA ASN A 99 -1.76 -0.36 5.60
C ASN A 99 -1.67 -0.09 7.10
N VAL A 100 -0.53 0.38 7.54
CA VAL A 100 -0.27 0.75 8.93
C VAL A 100 0.21 2.20 8.96
N PHE A 101 -0.44 3.03 9.76
CA PHE A 101 0.04 4.36 10.10
C PHE A 101 0.45 4.38 11.57
N ARG A 102 1.72 4.55 11.86
CA ARG A 102 2.25 4.65 13.22
C ARG A 102 2.58 6.09 13.55
N LEU A 103 1.99 6.59 14.61
CA LEU A 103 2.28 7.90 15.18
C LEU A 103 3.00 7.73 16.53
N GLU A 104 4.17 8.35 16.66
CA GLU A 104 4.95 8.39 17.89
C GLU A 104 5.24 9.86 18.24
N VAL A 105 4.79 10.29 19.43
CA VAL A 105 5.04 11.63 19.93
C VAL A 105 5.85 11.52 21.21
N ASP A 106 7.09 12.06 21.21
CA ASP A 106 8.01 11.97 22.33
C ASP A 106 9.08 13.06 22.20
N GLN A 107 9.06 14.04 23.13
CA GLN A 107 9.97 15.17 23.13
C GLN A 107 11.42 14.81 23.49
N ASP A 108 11.60 13.71 24.23
CA ASP A 108 12.93 13.26 24.68
C ASP A 108 13.63 12.43 23.60
N ARG A 109 12.86 11.82 22.69
CA ARG A 109 13.37 10.97 21.60
C ARG A 109 13.48 11.69 20.26
N PHE A 110 12.61 12.68 20.01
CA PHE A 110 12.53 13.32 18.70
C PHE A 110 12.76 14.82 18.80
N THR A 111 13.69 15.36 18.00
CA THR A 111 13.99 16.78 17.91
C THR A 111 13.21 17.50 16.81
N LYS A 112 12.67 16.74 15.85
CA LYS A 112 11.87 17.25 14.70
C LYS A 112 10.82 16.23 14.28
N THR A 113 9.77 16.72 13.62
CA THR A 113 8.78 15.86 12.98
C THR A 113 9.40 15.21 11.72
N SER A 114 9.23 13.90 11.60
CA SER A 114 9.76 13.10 10.50
C SER A 114 8.73 12.08 10.03
N LEU A 115 8.56 11.98 8.72
CA LEU A 115 7.73 10.99 8.08
C LEU A 115 8.60 10.01 7.30
N LYS A 116 8.34 8.72 7.48
CA LYS A 116 9.01 7.63 6.74
C LYS A 116 7.98 6.67 6.20
N TYR A 117 8.25 6.16 5.01
CA TYR A 117 7.50 5.08 4.39
C TYR A 117 8.39 3.84 4.32
N SER A 118 7.83 2.69 4.60
CA SER A 118 8.47 1.40 4.36
C SER A 118 7.45 0.41 3.80
N TYR A 119 7.93 -0.57 3.06
CA TYR A 119 7.12 -1.59 2.43
C TYR A 119 7.53 -2.96 2.96
N ASP A 120 6.55 -3.84 3.09
CA ASP A 120 6.78 -5.25 3.46
C ASP A 120 7.51 -5.46 4.79
N ASP A 121 7.32 -4.57 5.77
CA ASP A 121 7.99 -4.66 7.07
C ASP A 121 7.61 -5.97 7.80
N TYR A 122 6.34 -6.36 7.76
CA TYR A 122 5.80 -7.53 8.45
C TYR A 122 5.13 -8.52 7.51
N ALA A 123 4.59 -8.05 6.37
CA ALA A 123 3.87 -8.87 5.42
C ALA A 123 4.04 -8.32 4.00
N LYS A 124 4.01 -9.20 3.00
CA LYS A 124 4.15 -8.84 1.59
C LYS A 124 2.95 -8.03 1.09
N GLY A 125 3.18 -6.92 0.42
CA GLY A 125 2.15 -5.99 -0.05
C GLY A 125 1.69 -5.03 1.04
N GLN A 126 2.49 -4.81 2.08
CA GLN A 126 2.22 -3.88 3.16
C GLN A 126 2.86 -2.52 2.92
N LEU A 127 2.15 -1.45 3.29
CA LEU A 127 2.69 -0.10 3.47
C LEU A 127 2.69 0.25 4.96
N VAL A 128 3.83 0.67 5.48
CA VAL A 128 3.96 1.22 6.84
C VAL A 128 4.39 2.68 6.75
N VAL A 129 3.52 3.57 7.22
CA VAL A 129 3.78 5.00 7.37
C VAL A 129 4.17 5.25 8.83
N ARG A 130 5.31 5.87 9.07
CA ARG A 130 5.77 6.24 10.42
C ARG A 130 5.93 7.75 10.52
N LEU A 131 5.12 8.37 11.35
CA LEU A 131 5.20 9.78 11.71
C LEU A 131 5.71 9.89 13.13
N THR A 132 6.87 10.50 13.31
CA THR A 132 7.48 10.75 14.63
C THR A 132 7.60 12.23 14.86
N SER A 133 7.35 12.70 16.08
CA SER A 133 7.33 14.12 16.39
C SER A 133 7.68 14.40 17.86
N PRO A 134 8.31 15.56 18.18
CA PRO A 134 8.54 15.95 19.55
C PRO A 134 7.25 16.41 20.28
N SER A 135 6.20 16.84 19.56
CA SER A 135 4.99 17.36 20.18
C SER A 135 3.76 17.18 19.27
N GLN A 136 2.56 17.22 19.89
CA GLN A 136 1.28 17.18 19.19
C GLN A 136 1.10 18.39 18.25
N ASP A 137 1.51 19.59 18.67
CA ASP A 137 1.41 20.79 17.83
C ASP A 137 2.28 20.69 16.58
N SER A 138 3.42 20.02 16.68
CA SER A 138 4.27 19.78 15.52
C SER A 138 3.66 18.76 14.56
N VAL A 139 2.91 17.76 15.06
CA VAL A 139 2.12 16.86 14.23
C VAL A 139 1.01 17.61 13.52
N LEU A 140 0.24 18.45 14.22
CA LEU A 140 -0.84 19.25 13.64
C LEU A 140 -0.34 20.14 12.49
N ARG A 141 0.76 20.84 12.69
CA ARG A 141 1.40 21.64 11.61
C ARG A 141 1.80 20.75 10.44
N TYR A 142 2.42 19.62 10.71
CA TYR A 142 2.88 18.70 9.67
C TYR A 142 1.72 18.13 8.85
N ILE A 143 0.62 17.72 9.50
CA ILE A 143 -0.59 17.23 8.83
C ILE A 143 -1.19 18.33 7.94
N LYS A 144 -1.28 19.56 8.44
CA LYS A 144 -1.78 20.69 7.67
C LYS A 144 -0.97 20.93 6.39
N ASP A 145 0.37 20.83 6.48
CA ASP A 145 1.27 21.15 5.37
C ASP A 145 1.46 19.98 4.41
N ARG A 146 1.34 18.73 4.88
CA ARG A 146 1.73 17.52 4.13
C ARG A 146 0.66 16.44 4.07
N GLY A 147 -0.51 16.67 4.66
CA GLY A 147 -1.58 15.66 4.76
C GLY A 147 -2.02 15.12 3.41
N GLU A 148 -2.21 15.99 2.43
CA GLU A 148 -2.57 15.58 1.07
C GLU A 148 -1.51 14.65 0.45
N ALA A 149 -0.23 14.93 0.64
CA ALA A 149 0.85 14.08 0.13
C ALA A 149 0.88 12.71 0.84
N ILE A 150 0.55 12.67 2.14
CA ILE A 150 0.40 11.42 2.89
C ILE A 150 -0.73 10.59 2.30
N MET A 151 -1.92 11.17 2.15
CA MET A 151 -3.08 10.50 1.56
C MET A 151 -2.79 9.97 0.16
N ASN A 152 -2.22 10.81 -0.69
CA ASN A 152 -1.85 10.43 -2.05
C ASN A 152 -0.87 9.24 -2.08
N THR A 153 0.06 9.16 -1.13
CA THR A 153 0.99 8.02 -1.05
C THR A 153 0.26 6.73 -0.68
N ILE A 154 -0.63 6.77 0.31
CA ILE A 154 -1.40 5.60 0.75
C ILE A 154 -2.35 5.14 -0.38
N LEU A 155 -3.09 6.05 -1.00
CA LEU A 155 -4.02 5.72 -2.08
C LEU A 155 -3.31 5.19 -3.33
N ARG A 156 -2.14 5.73 -3.68
CA ARG A 156 -1.31 5.20 -4.77
C ARG A 156 -0.82 3.78 -4.50
N HIS A 157 -0.47 3.47 -3.25
CA HIS A 157 -0.11 2.11 -2.87
C HIS A 157 -1.28 1.15 -3.06
N GLU A 158 -2.49 1.54 -2.62
CA GLU A 158 -3.70 0.75 -2.84
C GLU A 158 -4.00 0.52 -4.33
N LEU A 159 -3.89 1.57 -5.15
CA LEU A 159 -4.07 1.46 -6.60
C LEU A 159 -2.99 0.57 -7.24
N PHE A 160 -1.75 0.63 -6.78
CA PHE A 160 -0.68 -0.24 -7.24
C PHE A 160 -1.00 -1.71 -6.93
N LEU A 161 -1.40 -2.04 -5.70
CA LEU A 161 -1.78 -3.40 -5.31
C LEU A 161 -2.98 -3.93 -6.10
N PHE A 162 -3.97 -3.05 -6.36
CA PHE A 162 -5.10 -3.40 -7.21
C PHE A 162 -4.63 -3.71 -8.64
N GLY A 163 -3.81 -2.84 -9.24
CA GLY A 163 -3.22 -3.05 -10.56
C GLY A 163 -2.45 -4.35 -10.67
N GLU A 164 -1.61 -4.67 -9.68
CA GLU A 164 -0.88 -5.94 -9.59
C GLU A 164 -1.82 -7.16 -9.51
N SER A 165 -2.93 -7.04 -8.80
CA SER A 165 -3.94 -8.09 -8.73
C SER A 165 -4.61 -8.32 -10.09
N VAL A 166 -5.09 -7.25 -10.71
CA VAL A 166 -5.79 -7.31 -12.00
C VAL A 166 -4.85 -7.72 -13.14
N SER A 167 -3.56 -7.36 -13.06
CA SER A 167 -2.58 -7.77 -14.09
C SER A 167 -2.40 -9.30 -14.16
N LYS A 168 -2.64 -10.01 -13.06
CA LYS A 168 -2.50 -11.47 -12.98
C LYS A 168 -3.77 -12.21 -13.36
N VAL A 169 -4.93 -11.60 -13.10
CA VAL A 169 -6.24 -12.24 -13.31
C VAL A 169 -7.22 -11.21 -13.89
N TYR A 170 -7.41 -11.23 -15.19
CA TYR A 170 -8.28 -10.30 -15.91
C TYR A 170 -9.14 -11.00 -16.97
N SER A 171 -10.18 -10.32 -17.44
CA SER A 171 -11.05 -10.78 -18.52
C SER A 171 -10.46 -10.39 -19.86
N GLN A 172 -9.87 -11.35 -20.56
CA GLN A 172 -9.34 -11.10 -21.90
C GLN A 172 -10.44 -10.64 -22.88
N GLN A 173 -11.63 -11.24 -22.80
CA GLN A 173 -12.77 -10.87 -23.66
C GLN A 173 -13.20 -9.41 -23.46
N ALA A 174 -13.25 -8.94 -22.20
CA ALA A 174 -13.59 -7.57 -21.90
C ALA A 174 -12.50 -6.58 -22.36
N MET A 175 -11.23 -6.94 -22.18
CA MET A 175 -10.10 -6.16 -22.68
C MET A 175 -10.13 -6.04 -24.22
N GLU A 176 -10.34 -7.14 -24.92
CA GLU A 176 -10.45 -7.16 -26.40
C GLU A 176 -11.66 -6.36 -26.90
N LEU A 177 -12.76 -6.38 -26.17
CA LEU A 177 -13.92 -5.55 -26.50
C LEU A 177 -13.61 -4.06 -26.38
N VAL A 178 -12.94 -3.64 -25.30
CA VAL A 178 -12.49 -2.25 -25.14
C VAL A 178 -11.55 -1.84 -26.28
N ASP A 179 -10.59 -2.69 -26.63
CA ASP A 179 -9.66 -2.45 -27.72
C ASP A 179 -10.38 -2.29 -29.07
N SER A 180 -11.33 -3.17 -29.34
CA SER A 180 -12.09 -3.14 -30.61
C SER A 180 -12.97 -1.89 -30.79
N VAL A 181 -13.47 -1.32 -29.68
CA VAL A 181 -14.39 -0.17 -29.71
C VAL A 181 -13.66 1.16 -29.58
N PHE A 182 -12.63 1.21 -28.74
CA PHE A 182 -11.98 2.47 -28.33
C PHE A 182 -10.51 2.57 -28.77
N GLY A 183 -9.91 1.48 -29.27
CA GLY A 183 -8.51 1.47 -29.74
C GLY A 183 -7.46 1.51 -28.64
N TYR A 184 -7.79 1.17 -27.42
CA TYR A 184 -6.83 1.06 -26.33
C TYR A 184 -7.13 -0.12 -25.40
N ARG A 185 -6.14 -0.55 -24.61
CA ARG A 185 -6.22 -1.72 -23.75
C ARG A 185 -6.00 -1.37 -22.29
N PHE A 186 -6.81 -1.95 -21.42
CA PHE A 186 -6.54 -2.04 -20.00
C PHE A 186 -7.08 -3.37 -19.44
N ASN A 187 -6.50 -3.84 -18.36
CA ASN A 187 -6.93 -5.09 -17.73
C ASN A 187 -8.27 -4.87 -17.02
N VAL A 188 -9.28 -5.59 -17.46
CA VAL A 188 -10.62 -5.59 -16.84
C VAL A 188 -10.68 -6.75 -15.84
N PRO A 189 -11.15 -6.55 -14.59
CA PRO A 189 -11.29 -7.64 -13.63
C PRO A 189 -12.07 -8.83 -14.19
N GLN A 190 -11.63 -10.06 -13.85
CA GLN A 190 -12.19 -11.30 -14.43
C GLN A 190 -13.67 -11.53 -14.06
N ASP A 191 -14.13 -10.99 -12.94
CA ASP A 191 -15.51 -11.10 -12.48
C ASP A 191 -16.49 -10.22 -13.28
N ILE A 192 -16.01 -9.28 -14.09
CA ILE A 192 -16.82 -8.45 -14.98
C ILE A 192 -17.32 -9.29 -16.16
N ARG A 193 -18.61 -9.63 -16.16
CA ARG A 193 -19.22 -10.56 -17.15
C ARG A 193 -20.37 -9.94 -17.94
N SER A 194 -21.11 -9.02 -17.34
CA SER A 194 -22.22 -8.33 -18.03
C SER A 194 -21.69 -7.13 -18.79
N ARG A 195 -22.29 -6.86 -19.96
CA ARG A 195 -21.89 -5.73 -20.82
C ARG A 195 -23.07 -5.17 -21.60
N LYS A 196 -23.02 -3.87 -21.85
CA LYS A 196 -23.93 -3.18 -22.76
C LYS A 196 -23.13 -2.19 -23.61
N LEU A 197 -23.21 -2.36 -24.91
CA LEU A 197 -22.56 -1.51 -25.89
C LEU A 197 -23.55 -0.49 -26.44
N GLY A 198 -23.17 0.77 -26.50
CA GLY A 198 -23.87 1.87 -27.16
C GLY A 198 -22.96 2.63 -28.12
N LYS A 199 -23.46 3.71 -28.68
CA LYS A 199 -22.64 4.59 -29.53
C LYS A 199 -21.64 5.34 -28.65
N ASN A 200 -20.32 5.10 -28.86
CA ASN A 200 -19.24 5.70 -28.08
C ASN A 200 -19.33 5.41 -26.56
N PHE A 201 -19.97 4.30 -26.19
CA PHE A 201 -20.25 3.95 -24.80
C PHE A 201 -20.19 2.44 -24.61
N LEU A 202 -19.54 2.01 -23.55
CA LEU A 202 -19.50 0.63 -23.09
C LEU A 202 -19.67 0.62 -21.56
N TRP A 203 -20.72 -0.06 -21.09
CA TRP A 203 -20.89 -0.39 -19.69
C TRP A 203 -20.57 -1.87 -19.47
N MET A 204 -19.82 -2.15 -18.43
CA MET A 204 -19.45 -3.49 -17.99
C MET A 204 -19.68 -3.65 -16.51
N SER A 205 -20.15 -4.82 -16.05
CA SER A 205 -20.47 -5.07 -14.63
C SER A 205 -20.21 -6.51 -14.25
N ASN A 206 -19.90 -6.74 -12.97
CA ASN A 206 -19.94 -8.07 -12.38
C ASN A 206 -21.36 -8.49 -12.00
N ALA A 207 -22.33 -7.58 -12.05
CA ALA A 207 -23.74 -7.80 -11.70
C ALA A 207 -23.97 -8.41 -10.30
N SER A 208 -23.02 -8.22 -9.38
CA SER A 208 -23.08 -8.77 -8.02
C SER A 208 -24.04 -7.95 -7.15
N MET A 209 -24.88 -8.63 -6.39
CA MET A 209 -25.75 -7.98 -5.41
C MET A 209 -25.04 -7.55 -4.13
N ARG A 210 -23.86 -8.16 -3.82
CA ARG A 210 -23.12 -7.87 -2.58
C ARG A 210 -22.00 -6.87 -2.76
N SER A 211 -21.31 -6.94 -3.90
CA SER A 211 -20.17 -6.08 -4.21
C SER A 211 -20.19 -5.83 -5.71
N ARG A 212 -21.03 -4.86 -6.11
CA ARG A 212 -21.18 -4.49 -7.50
C ARG A 212 -20.04 -3.60 -7.94
N HIS A 213 -19.40 -3.99 -9.05
CA HIS A 213 -18.42 -3.19 -9.74
C HIS A 213 -18.91 -2.89 -11.15
N ASP A 214 -18.97 -1.63 -11.47
CA ASP A 214 -19.36 -1.14 -12.80
C ASP A 214 -18.18 -0.37 -13.41
N ILE A 215 -17.88 -0.67 -14.66
CA ILE A 215 -16.87 0.04 -15.46
C ILE A 215 -17.60 0.68 -16.65
N LEU A 216 -17.49 2.00 -16.76
CA LEU A 216 -18.01 2.75 -17.89
C LEU A 216 -16.84 3.30 -18.70
N VAL A 217 -16.87 3.02 -19.99
CA VAL A 217 -15.93 3.57 -20.96
C VAL A 217 -16.72 4.34 -21.99
N TYR A 218 -16.43 5.61 -22.16
CA TYR A 218 -17.12 6.45 -23.14
C TYR A 218 -16.20 7.55 -23.67
N THR A 219 -16.54 8.08 -24.83
CA THR A 219 -15.82 9.19 -25.44
C THR A 219 -16.72 10.42 -25.54
N PHE A 220 -16.11 11.58 -25.40
CA PHE A 220 -16.74 12.88 -25.64
C PHE A 220 -15.77 13.81 -26.38
N PRO A 221 -16.27 14.85 -27.06
CA PRO A 221 -15.41 15.84 -27.68
C PRO A 221 -14.48 16.50 -26.69
N TYR A 222 -13.22 16.66 -27.07
CA TYR A 222 -12.22 17.37 -26.32
C TYR A 222 -11.83 18.64 -27.05
N GLU A 223 -12.04 19.80 -26.45
CA GLU A 223 -11.76 21.12 -27.03
C GLU A 223 -10.58 21.80 -26.29
N SER A 224 -10.50 21.61 -24.98
CA SER A 224 -9.48 22.27 -24.16
C SER A 224 -9.17 21.49 -22.88
N LYS A 225 -8.08 21.88 -22.19
CA LYS A 225 -7.74 21.31 -20.87
C LYS A 225 -8.83 21.49 -19.81
N ALA A 226 -9.70 22.50 -19.98
CA ALA A 226 -10.81 22.72 -19.07
C ALA A 226 -11.82 21.58 -19.07
N ASP A 227 -11.94 20.85 -20.18
CA ASP A 227 -12.84 19.68 -20.32
C ASP A 227 -12.40 18.50 -19.44
N LEU A 228 -11.16 18.51 -18.94
CA LEU A 228 -10.61 17.52 -18.02
C LEU A 228 -10.69 17.98 -16.56
N GLY A 229 -11.33 19.10 -16.28
CA GLY A 229 -11.59 19.55 -14.90
C GLY A 229 -12.52 18.57 -14.18
N LEU A 230 -12.28 18.36 -12.86
CA LEU A 230 -13.03 17.38 -12.06
C LEU A 230 -14.54 17.56 -12.19
N ASP A 231 -15.03 18.80 -12.04
CA ASP A 231 -16.47 19.10 -12.11
C ASP A 231 -17.07 18.80 -13.50
N VAL A 232 -16.28 18.99 -14.56
CA VAL A 232 -16.71 18.67 -15.93
C VAL A 232 -16.80 17.17 -16.11
N LEU A 233 -15.79 16.43 -15.66
CA LEU A 233 -15.75 14.97 -15.73
C LEU A 233 -16.89 14.34 -14.89
N VAL A 234 -17.17 14.88 -13.70
CA VAL A 234 -18.30 14.45 -12.87
C VAL A 234 -19.63 14.68 -13.60
N ARG A 235 -19.90 15.87 -14.14
CA ARG A 235 -21.11 16.14 -14.93
C ARG A 235 -21.23 15.23 -16.16
N LYS A 236 -20.11 14.95 -16.84
CA LYS A 236 -20.10 13.99 -17.96
C LYS A 236 -20.47 12.59 -17.51
N ARG A 237 -19.88 12.11 -16.42
CA ARG A 237 -20.25 10.80 -15.83
C ARG A 237 -21.74 10.74 -15.48
N ASP A 238 -22.29 11.78 -14.87
CA ASP A 238 -23.67 11.80 -14.41
C ASP A 238 -24.67 11.92 -15.58
N SER A 239 -24.21 12.28 -16.77
CA SER A 239 -25.03 12.38 -17.99
C SER A 239 -25.11 11.08 -18.80
N VAL A 240 -24.33 10.09 -18.43
CA VAL A 240 -24.20 8.79 -19.12
C VAL A 240 -24.99 7.71 -18.41
#